data_c3d3f1f7db6d5f39f5f90b9378bbdad3
#
_entry.id   c3d3f1f7db6d5f39f5f90b9378bbdad3
#
_cell.length_a   1.000
_cell.length_b   1.000
_cell.length_c   1.000
_cell.angle_alpha   90.00
_cell.angle_beta   90.00
_cell.angle_gamma   90.00
#
_symmetry.space_group_name_H-M   'P 1'
#
loop_
_entity.id
_entity.type
_entity.pdbx_description
1 polymer ?
#
loop_
_entity_poly.entity_id
_entity_poly.type
_entity_poly.pdbx_seq_one_letter_code
_entity_poly.pdbx_strand_id
1 'polypeptide(L)'
;MTKQSKKAEELTDIEKLKDPFDKLFRRSMQEKKIAIELLKTYLPAELVEKIDFSTLTLLNGSTLLKNLKLTHADCVYGCTIQGQDGFIILNCEHQSTARELMAFWMLKHVVGLMDNYRSQNKHKKLPIILQVVIYHGQRSPYPHSTEIWDCFEDPELAKQWALKPFQLIDLTVMSDEEIQQHNLFSAMETVFKHAREREVLDWVGKWLIQRGKLAIIYSKIDSEYAEDFIKYLLGAVGHSLPKETGQQLLERCAEALPAIGEKIMNFAEQFKQEGLQQGLQQGLQQGLQQGLQQGLQQGLQQGLQQGEHNKAFEIAKKMLAKGADISDIEELTELSCEELSRLRLH
;
A
#
# COMPACT_ATOMS: atom_id res chain seq x y z
N MET A 1 -43.79 38.33 27.90
CA MET A 1 -43.95 37.04 27.18
C MET A 1 -44.58 36.06 28.14
N THR A 2 -45.77 35.62 27.85
CA THR A 2 -46.58 34.77 28.71
C THR A 2 -46.10 33.30 28.64
N LYS A 3 -46.27 32.51 29.74
CA LYS A 3 -45.95 31.09 29.81
C LYS A 3 -46.52 30.27 28.64
N GLN A 4 -47.60 30.71 28.02
CA GLN A 4 -48.20 30.10 26.82
C GLN A 4 -47.39 30.30 25.54
N SER A 5 -46.71 31.44 25.36
CA SER A 5 -45.89 31.73 24.18
C SER A 5 -44.59 30.90 24.21
N LYS A 6 -43.99 30.70 25.39
CA LYS A 6 -42.81 29.78 25.54
C LYS A 6 -43.16 28.32 25.28
N LYS A 7 -44.35 27.87 25.71
CA LYS A 7 -44.80 26.49 25.51
C LYS A 7 -45.17 26.21 24.04
N ALA A 8 -45.63 27.22 23.29
CA ALA A 8 -45.89 27.13 21.85
C ALA A 8 -44.60 27.18 21.01
N GLU A 9 -43.56 27.94 21.42
CA GLU A 9 -42.24 27.91 20.79
C GLU A 9 -41.51 26.59 21.06
N GLU A 10 -41.60 26.02 22.27
CA GLU A 10 -41.02 24.70 22.58
C GLU A 10 -41.71 23.57 21.79
N LEU A 11 -43.03 23.65 21.55
CA LEU A 11 -43.76 22.67 20.72
C LEU A 11 -43.40 22.76 19.24
N THR A 12 -43.18 23.97 18.72
CA THR A 12 -42.74 24.18 17.32
C THR A 12 -41.30 23.74 17.07
N ASP A 13 -40.44 23.72 18.09
CA ASP A 13 -39.08 23.19 17.98
C ASP A 13 -39.04 21.65 17.99
N ILE A 14 -39.98 20.99 18.66
CA ILE A 14 -40.13 19.53 18.62
C ILE A 14 -40.64 19.05 17.26
N GLU A 15 -41.58 19.76 16.62
CA GLU A 15 -42.09 19.44 15.27
C GLU A 15 -41.05 19.65 14.16
N LYS A 16 -40.02 20.47 14.39
CA LYS A 16 -38.92 20.73 13.44
C LYS A 16 -37.73 19.74 13.58
N LEU A 17 -37.79 18.80 14.50
CA LEU A 17 -36.74 17.81 14.65
C LEU A 17 -36.79 16.82 13.50
N LYS A 18 -35.95 17.00 12.46
CA LYS A 18 -35.68 15.93 11.51
C LYS A 18 -35.02 14.76 12.25
N ASP A 19 -35.55 13.57 12.06
CA ASP A 19 -35.06 12.32 12.61
C ASP A 19 -34.87 12.34 14.15
N PRO A 20 -35.98 12.50 14.96
CA PRO A 20 -35.88 12.60 16.42
C PRO A 20 -35.30 11.35 17.06
N PHE A 21 -35.54 10.18 16.47
CA PHE A 21 -35.02 8.88 16.97
C PHE A 21 -33.51 8.82 16.84
N ASP A 22 -32.94 9.20 15.72
CA ASP A 22 -31.48 9.22 15.51
C ASP A 22 -30.79 10.19 16.49
N LYS A 23 -31.40 11.35 16.72
CA LYS A 23 -30.87 12.32 17.69
C LYS A 23 -30.89 11.79 19.11
N LEU A 24 -32.00 11.17 19.51
CA LEU A 24 -32.13 10.55 20.84
C LEU A 24 -31.11 9.41 20.99
N PHE A 25 -31.04 8.50 20.03
CA PHE A 25 -30.10 7.40 20.04
C PHE A 25 -28.65 7.90 20.18
N ARG A 26 -28.22 8.82 19.30
CA ARG A 26 -26.87 9.39 19.36
C ARG A 26 -26.60 10.07 20.69
N ARG A 27 -27.55 10.84 21.20
CA ARG A 27 -27.41 11.51 22.49
C ARG A 27 -27.26 10.51 23.61
N SER A 28 -28.08 9.45 23.62
CA SER A 28 -27.98 8.37 24.59
C SER A 28 -26.64 7.64 24.50
N MET A 29 -26.17 7.36 23.28
CA MET A 29 -24.89 6.66 23.07
C MET A 29 -23.66 7.53 23.38
N GLN A 30 -23.79 8.85 23.44
CA GLN A 30 -22.72 9.72 23.96
C GLN A 30 -22.51 9.56 25.48
N GLU A 31 -23.53 9.08 26.19
CA GLU A 31 -23.41 8.78 27.62
C GLU A 31 -22.80 7.39 27.80
N LYS A 32 -21.51 7.34 28.15
CA LYS A 32 -20.74 6.09 28.29
C LYS A 32 -21.43 5.04 29.17
N LYS A 33 -22.10 5.48 30.24
CA LYS A 33 -22.82 4.58 31.15
C LYS A 33 -23.97 3.87 30.46
N ILE A 34 -24.74 4.58 29.62
CA ILE A 34 -25.87 4.01 28.86
C ILE A 34 -25.34 3.01 27.82
N ALA A 35 -24.29 3.37 27.09
CA ALA A 35 -23.67 2.48 26.12
C ALA A 35 -23.13 1.20 26.75
N ILE A 36 -22.48 1.29 27.91
CA ILE A 36 -21.98 0.12 28.65
C ILE A 36 -23.14 -0.77 29.11
N GLU A 37 -24.21 -0.20 29.64
CA GLU A 37 -25.38 -0.94 30.08
C GLU A 37 -26.03 -1.69 28.92
N LEU A 38 -26.23 -1.03 27.78
CA LEU A 38 -26.74 -1.62 26.55
C LEU A 38 -25.88 -2.80 26.11
N LEU A 39 -24.57 -2.62 26.01
CA LEU A 39 -23.66 -3.65 25.56
C LEU A 39 -23.63 -4.86 26.54
N LYS A 40 -23.65 -4.62 27.85
CA LYS A 40 -23.69 -5.67 28.86
C LYS A 40 -25.00 -6.44 28.86
N THR A 41 -26.10 -5.78 28.47
CA THR A 41 -27.44 -6.40 28.46
C THR A 41 -27.64 -7.30 27.24
N TYR A 42 -27.14 -6.88 26.07
CA TYR A 42 -27.46 -7.53 24.79
C TYR A 42 -26.34 -8.35 24.18
N LEU A 43 -25.08 -8.13 24.57
CA LEU A 43 -24.01 -9.02 24.14
C LEU A 43 -23.96 -10.33 24.93
N PRO A 44 -23.49 -11.43 24.29
CA PRO A 44 -23.27 -12.70 25.03
C PRO A 44 -22.33 -12.50 26.21
N ALA A 45 -22.65 -13.12 27.35
CA ALA A 45 -21.89 -12.98 28.60
C ALA A 45 -20.40 -13.28 28.43
N GLU A 46 -20.05 -14.31 27.66
CA GLU A 46 -18.66 -14.69 27.34
C GLU A 46 -17.90 -13.57 26.58
N LEU A 47 -18.61 -12.78 25.82
CA LEU A 47 -18.01 -11.66 25.09
C LEU A 47 -17.87 -10.42 25.97
N VAL A 48 -18.88 -10.17 26.84
CA VAL A 48 -18.86 -9.09 27.83
C VAL A 48 -17.64 -9.22 28.75
N GLU A 49 -17.29 -10.42 29.20
CA GLU A 49 -16.13 -10.69 30.05
C GLU A 49 -14.79 -10.37 29.34
N LYS A 50 -14.75 -10.40 28.02
CA LYS A 50 -13.54 -10.12 27.23
C LYS A 50 -13.32 -8.64 26.93
N ILE A 51 -14.34 -7.80 27.12
CA ILE A 51 -14.30 -6.37 26.81
C ILE A 51 -13.90 -5.59 28.07
N ASP A 52 -12.82 -4.81 27.97
CA ASP A 52 -12.49 -3.82 28.98
C ASP A 52 -13.30 -2.53 28.77
N PHE A 53 -14.45 -2.46 29.44
CA PHE A 53 -15.33 -1.29 29.36
C PHE A 53 -14.74 0.00 29.94
N SER A 54 -13.67 -0.07 30.72
CA SER A 54 -12.98 1.13 31.20
C SER A 54 -12.36 1.91 30.04
N THR A 55 -11.90 1.19 29.01
CA THR A 55 -11.28 1.75 27.79
C THR A 55 -12.28 2.21 26.74
N LEU A 56 -13.57 1.92 26.91
CA LEU A 56 -14.60 2.24 25.92
C LEU A 56 -14.64 3.75 25.63
N THR A 57 -14.46 4.13 24.37
CA THR A 57 -14.42 5.51 23.90
C THR A 57 -15.18 5.67 22.59
N LEU A 58 -16.10 6.64 22.52
CA LEU A 58 -16.83 6.94 21.30
C LEU A 58 -15.92 7.68 20.27
N LEU A 59 -15.84 7.15 19.06
CA LEU A 59 -14.94 7.62 17.99
C LEU A 59 -15.60 8.66 17.08
N ASN A 60 -16.16 9.73 17.64
CA ASN A 60 -16.76 10.81 16.84
C ASN A 60 -15.69 11.67 16.17
N GLY A 61 -15.83 11.89 14.85
CA GLY A 61 -14.88 12.72 14.08
C GLY A 61 -13.47 12.14 13.95
N SER A 62 -13.26 10.89 14.36
CA SER A 62 -11.97 10.22 14.23
C SER A 62 -11.58 10.02 12.76
N THR A 63 -10.28 10.14 12.46
CA THR A 63 -9.72 9.81 11.15
C THR A 63 -9.94 8.34 10.78
N LEU A 64 -10.11 7.46 11.77
CA LEU A 64 -10.49 6.06 11.61
C LEU A 64 -11.83 5.88 10.88
N LEU A 65 -12.75 6.83 11.02
CA LEU A 65 -14.07 6.82 10.38
C LEU A 65 -14.08 7.53 9.02
N LYS A 66 -12.94 8.03 8.58
CA LYS A 66 -12.81 8.73 7.30
C LYS A 66 -13.18 7.81 6.14
N ASN A 67 -13.98 8.31 5.19
CA ASN A 67 -14.47 7.58 4.03
C ASN A 67 -15.45 6.41 4.32
N LEU A 68 -15.77 6.13 5.60
CA LEU A 68 -16.87 5.24 5.92
C LEU A 68 -18.19 5.98 5.68
N LYS A 69 -19.05 5.37 4.87
CA LYS A 69 -20.42 5.89 4.64
C LYS A 69 -21.32 5.52 5.83
N LEU A 70 -20.92 5.93 7.03
CA LEU A 70 -21.75 5.78 8.22
C LEU A 70 -23.00 6.63 8.10
N THR A 71 -24.13 6.12 8.53
CA THR A 71 -25.38 6.88 8.63
C THR A 71 -25.35 7.77 9.87
N HIS A 72 -26.28 8.70 9.97
CA HIS A 72 -26.42 9.51 11.18
C HIS A 72 -26.78 8.69 12.43
N ALA A 73 -27.28 7.47 12.26
CA ALA A 73 -27.62 6.56 13.32
C ALA A 73 -26.48 5.62 13.76
N ASP A 74 -25.30 5.69 13.14
CA ASP A 74 -24.17 4.83 13.48
C ASP A 74 -23.31 5.46 14.58
N CYS A 75 -22.96 4.66 15.59
CA CYS A 75 -21.99 5.00 16.61
C CYS A 75 -20.87 3.96 16.60
N VAL A 76 -19.62 4.41 16.60
CA VAL A 76 -18.46 3.52 16.65
C VAL A 76 -17.66 3.78 17.91
N TYR A 77 -17.42 2.73 18.67
CA TYR A 77 -16.59 2.79 19.87
C TYR A 77 -15.29 2.05 19.66
N GLY A 78 -14.18 2.62 20.16
CA GLY A 78 -12.94 1.90 20.38
C GLY A 78 -12.91 1.34 21.79
N CYS A 79 -12.36 0.15 21.96
CA CYS A 79 -12.18 -0.49 23.26
C CYS A 79 -11.05 -1.52 23.21
N THR A 80 -10.64 -2.02 24.37
CA THR A 80 -9.74 -3.17 24.46
C THR A 80 -10.55 -4.44 24.62
N ILE A 81 -10.27 -5.46 23.78
CA ILE A 81 -10.88 -6.79 23.82
C ILE A 81 -9.76 -7.82 24.01
N GLN A 82 -9.74 -8.48 25.16
CA GLN A 82 -8.66 -9.42 25.53
C GLN A 82 -7.24 -8.81 25.36
N GLY A 83 -7.06 -7.56 25.77
CA GLY A 83 -5.77 -6.88 25.70
C GLY A 83 -5.37 -6.38 24.31
N GLN A 84 -6.26 -6.49 23.30
CA GLN A 84 -6.02 -6.01 21.93
C GLN A 84 -7.00 -4.90 21.55
N ASP A 85 -6.61 -4.05 20.62
CA ASP A 85 -7.53 -3.04 20.08
C ASP A 85 -8.74 -3.70 19.44
N GLY A 86 -9.91 -3.21 19.78
CA GLY A 86 -11.19 -3.66 19.26
C GLY A 86 -12.14 -2.51 19.05
N PHE A 87 -13.17 -2.74 18.25
CA PHE A 87 -14.18 -1.75 17.93
C PHE A 87 -15.58 -2.35 18.04
N ILE A 88 -16.54 -1.50 18.37
CA ILE A 88 -17.96 -1.88 18.42
C ILE A 88 -18.73 -0.89 17.56
N ILE A 89 -19.42 -1.39 16.54
CA ILE A 89 -20.32 -0.61 15.68
C ILE A 89 -21.74 -0.82 16.20
N LEU A 90 -22.36 0.25 16.69
CA LEU A 90 -23.77 0.28 17.03
C LEU A 90 -24.53 1.01 15.93
N ASN A 91 -25.50 0.35 15.32
CA ASN A 91 -26.41 0.92 14.33
C ASN A 91 -27.82 0.96 14.87
N CYS A 92 -28.54 2.05 14.65
CA CYS A 92 -29.95 2.16 14.96
C CYS A 92 -30.77 2.20 13.66
N GLU A 93 -31.48 1.13 13.37
CA GLU A 93 -32.34 1.02 12.19
C GLU A 93 -33.80 1.33 12.53
N HIS A 94 -34.26 2.50 12.09
CA HIS A 94 -35.61 3.01 12.42
C HIS A 94 -36.52 3.17 11.21
N GLN A 95 -36.06 2.83 9.99
CA GLN A 95 -36.80 3.09 8.77
C GLN A 95 -38.08 2.25 8.73
N SER A 96 -39.14 2.85 8.19
CA SER A 96 -40.42 2.15 7.93
C SER A 96 -40.26 0.92 7.04
N THR A 97 -39.23 0.93 6.20
CA THR A 97 -38.79 -0.22 5.40
C THR A 97 -37.40 -0.62 5.88
N ALA A 98 -37.31 -1.73 6.60
CA ALA A 98 -36.05 -2.30 7.03
C ALA A 98 -35.15 -2.58 5.82
N ARG A 99 -33.86 -2.42 6.02
CA ARG A 99 -32.86 -2.59 4.95
C ARG A 99 -32.65 -4.08 4.67
N GLU A 100 -33.01 -4.53 3.48
CA GLU A 100 -33.00 -5.95 3.08
C GLU A 100 -31.60 -6.58 3.18
N LEU A 101 -30.56 -5.84 2.78
CA LEU A 101 -29.17 -6.30 2.81
C LEU A 101 -28.38 -5.73 4.00
N MET A 102 -28.99 -5.69 5.21
CA MET A 102 -28.34 -5.12 6.39
C MET A 102 -27.04 -5.82 6.73
N ALA A 103 -26.98 -7.16 6.67
CA ALA A 103 -25.79 -7.94 6.96
C ALA A 103 -24.61 -7.53 6.04
N PHE A 104 -24.88 -7.31 4.74
CA PHE A 104 -23.89 -6.83 3.80
C PHE A 104 -23.44 -5.39 4.11
N TRP A 105 -24.37 -4.51 4.52
CA TRP A 105 -24.03 -3.14 4.92
C TRP A 105 -23.12 -3.12 6.14
N MET A 106 -23.42 -3.93 7.13
CA MET A 106 -22.60 -4.06 8.35
C MET A 106 -21.22 -4.63 8.02
N LEU A 107 -21.13 -5.66 7.18
CA LEU A 107 -19.85 -6.21 6.72
C LEU A 107 -18.99 -5.15 6.00
N LYS A 108 -19.61 -4.31 5.18
CA LYS A 108 -18.90 -3.22 4.48
C LYS A 108 -18.28 -2.22 5.45
N HIS A 109 -18.98 -1.88 6.54
CA HIS A 109 -18.45 -0.99 7.58
C HIS A 109 -17.30 -1.65 8.34
N VAL A 110 -17.41 -2.95 8.64
CA VAL A 110 -16.34 -3.72 9.28
C VAL A 110 -15.08 -3.71 8.44
N VAL A 111 -15.19 -4.07 7.16
CA VAL A 111 -14.03 -4.11 6.24
C VAL A 111 -13.40 -2.72 6.10
N GLY A 112 -14.21 -1.67 5.94
CA GLY A 112 -13.72 -0.32 5.84
C GLY A 112 -13.01 0.16 7.10
N LEU A 113 -13.52 -0.17 8.29
CA LEU A 113 -12.88 0.16 9.56
C LEU A 113 -11.57 -0.60 9.77
N MET A 114 -11.52 -1.88 9.39
CA MET A 114 -10.28 -2.69 9.39
C MET A 114 -9.20 -2.08 8.50
N ASP A 115 -9.56 -1.66 7.28
CA ASP A 115 -8.62 -1.06 6.33
C ASP A 115 -8.08 0.28 6.82
N ASN A 116 -8.96 1.14 7.34
CA ASN A 116 -8.56 2.41 7.93
C ASN A 116 -7.64 2.23 9.14
N TYR A 117 -7.96 1.28 10.03
CA TYR A 117 -7.13 0.95 11.19
C TYR A 117 -5.73 0.52 10.77
N ARG A 118 -5.62 -0.40 9.83
CA ARG A 118 -4.35 -0.89 9.31
C ARG A 118 -3.52 0.22 8.66
N SER A 119 -4.16 1.07 7.88
CA SER A 119 -3.51 2.18 7.16
C SER A 119 -2.92 3.22 8.12
N GLN A 120 -3.61 3.54 9.21
CA GLN A 120 -3.17 4.56 10.17
C GLN A 120 -2.08 4.07 11.12
N ASN A 121 -2.15 2.81 11.51
CA ASN A 121 -1.29 2.27 12.56
C ASN A 121 -0.16 1.38 12.05
N LYS A 122 -0.08 1.11 10.74
CA LYS A 122 0.86 0.15 10.13
C LYS A 122 0.83 -1.24 10.78
N HIS A 123 -0.28 -1.60 11.40
CA HIS A 123 -0.46 -2.90 12.04
C HIS A 123 -0.47 -4.03 11.02
N LYS A 124 0.13 -5.16 11.38
CA LYS A 124 0.14 -6.37 10.55
C LYS A 124 -1.15 -7.20 10.70
N LYS A 125 -1.86 -7.02 11.81
CA LYS A 125 -3.09 -7.77 12.14
C LYS A 125 -4.28 -6.83 12.20
N LEU A 126 -5.46 -7.38 11.97
CA LEU A 126 -6.71 -6.65 11.99
C LEU A 126 -7.30 -6.63 13.43
N PRO A 127 -8.04 -5.57 13.80
CA PRO A 127 -8.73 -5.49 15.08
C PRO A 127 -9.98 -6.39 15.08
N ILE A 128 -10.45 -6.75 16.26
CA ILE A 128 -11.77 -7.38 16.42
C ILE A 128 -12.83 -6.29 16.32
N ILE A 129 -13.85 -6.50 15.47
CA ILE A 129 -14.96 -5.56 15.30
C ILE A 129 -16.27 -6.28 15.56
N LEU A 130 -17.01 -5.79 16.55
CA LEU A 130 -18.33 -6.29 16.93
C LEU A 130 -19.40 -5.42 16.30
N GLN A 131 -20.53 -6.01 15.93
CA GLN A 131 -21.64 -5.33 15.27
C GLN A 131 -22.91 -5.55 16.09
N VAL A 132 -23.62 -4.47 16.36
CA VAL A 132 -24.93 -4.51 17.04
C VAL A 132 -25.89 -3.62 16.27
N VAL A 133 -27.05 -4.14 15.91
CA VAL A 133 -28.14 -3.38 15.27
C VAL A 133 -29.32 -3.34 16.22
N ILE A 134 -29.80 -2.14 16.49
CA ILE A 134 -31.05 -1.90 17.25
C ILE A 134 -32.13 -1.58 16.24
N TYR A 135 -33.14 -2.44 16.17
CA TYR A 135 -34.26 -2.28 15.24
C TYR A 135 -35.52 -1.81 15.97
N HIS A 136 -36.14 -0.74 15.48
CA HIS A 136 -37.43 -0.24 15.96
C HIS A 136 -38.36 0.18 14.81
N GLY A 137 -38.29 -0.56 13.67
CA GLY A 137 -39.15 -0.32 12.51
C GLY A 137 -40.58 -0.76 12.74
N GLN A 138 -41.45 -0.48 11.75
CA GLN A 138 -42.90 -0.78 11.83
C GLN A 138 -43.24 -2.27 11.69
N ARG A 139 -42.38 -3.05 11.00
CA ARG A 139 -42.60 -4.49 10.85
C ARG A 139 -42.04 -5.23 12.04
N SER A 140 -42.80 -6.13 12.63
CA SER A 140 -42.41 -6.96 13.78
C SER A 140 -42.75 -8.41 13.47
N PRO A 141 -41.82 -9.34 13.70
CA PRO A 141 -40.41 -9.17 14.07
C PRO A 141 -39.57 -8.51 12.94
N TYR A 142 -38.27 -8.27 13.19
CA TYR A 142 -37.33 -7.81 12.16
C TYR A 142 -37.43 -8.73 10.91
N PRO A 143 -37.71 -8.19 9.71
CA PRO A 143 -38.17 -9.01 8.59
C PRO A 143 -37.06 -9.66 7.75
N HIS A 144 -35.79 -9.35 8.02
CA HIS A 144 -34.64 -9.81 7.21
C HIS A 144 -33.68 -10.67 8.04
N SER A 145 -32.87 -11.46 7.36
CA SER A 145 -31.82 -12.24 8.01
C SER A 145 -30.68 -11.34 8.52
N THR A 146 -30.02 -11.78 9.58
CA THR A 146 -28.77 -11.19 10.09
C THR A 146 -27.53 -11.88 9.51
N GLU A 147 -27.71 -12.99 8.80
CA GLU A 147 -26.63 -13.77 8.20
C GLU A 147 -26.22 -13.19 6.85
N ILE A 148 -24.91 -13.07 6.64
CA ILE A 148 -24.37 -12.56 5.36
C ILE A 148 -24.71 -13.46 4.16
N TRP A 149 -24.84 -14.76 4.43
CA TRP A 149 -25.15 -15.76 3.39
C TRP A 149 -26.51 -15.56 2.77
N ASP A 150 -27.48 -15.10 3.54
CA ASP A 150 -28.85 -14.82 3.08
C ASP A 150 -28.97 -13.57 2.20
N CYS A 151 -27.85 -12.82 2.04
CA CYS A 151 -27.73 -11.72 1.07
C CYS A 151 -27.44 -12.21 -0.36
N PHE A 152 -27.16 -13.50 -0.57
CA PHE A 152 -26.87 -14.08 -1.89
C PHE A 152 -28.14 -14.71 -2.49
N GLU A 153 -28.17 -14.85 -3.81
CA GLU A 153 -29.29 -15.52 -4.51
C GLU A 153 -29.42 -17.00 -4.13
N ASP A 154 -28.28 -17.68 -3.89
CA ASP A 154 -28.21 -19.03 -3.36
C ASP A 154 -27.42 -19.02 -2.04
N PRO A 155 -28.14 -18.91 -0.89
CA PRO A 155 -27.52 -18.86 0.42
C PRO A 155 -26.72 -20.13 0.78
N GLU A 156 -27.19 -21.32 0.38
CA GLU A 156 -26.51 -22.57 0.70
C GLU A 156 -25.20 -22.72 -0.08
N LEU A 157 -25.20 -22.37 -1.37
CA LEU A 157 -23.99 -22.32 -2.17
C LEU A 157 -23.01 -21.26 -1.63
N ALA A 158 -23.51 -20.09 -1.25
CA ALA A 158 -22.70 -19.04 -0.66
C ALA A 158 -22.08 -19.46 0.66
N LYS A 159 -22.84 -20.11 1.56
CA LYS A 159 -22.35 -20.63 2.82
C LYS A 159 -21.26 -21.69 2.65
N GLN A 160 -21.35 -22.45 1.58
CA GLN A 160 -20.38 -23.49 1.27
C GLN A 160 -19.09 -22.92 0.67
N TRP A 161 -19.14 -21.90 -0.18
CA TRP A 161 -18.00 -21.46 -0.97
C TRP A 161 -17.60 -19.99 -0.83
N ALA A 162 -18.53 -19.06 -0.59
CA ALA A 162 -18.22 -17.65 -0.46
C ALA A 162 -17.60 -17.34 0.92
N LEU A 163 -16.72 -16.35 0.99
CA LEU A 163 -16.04 -15.88 2.20
C LEU A 163 -15.30 -16.99 2.98
N LYS A 164 -15.01 -18.10 2.34
CA LYS A 164 -14.15 -19.18 2.88
C LYS A 164 -12.68 -18.80 2.69
N PRO A 165 -11.74 -19.56 3.30
CA PRO A 165 -10.34 -19.43 2.95
C PRO A 165 -10.16 -19.55 1.43
N PHE A 166 -9.37 -18.66 0.84
CA PHE A 166 -9.06 -18.73 -0.59
C PHE A 166 -8.26 -20.00 -0.91
N GLN A 167 -8.48 -20.53 -2.11
CA GLN A 167 -7.70 -21.67 -2.59
C GLN A 167 -6.28 -21.19 -2.94
N LEU A 168 -5.29 -21.64 -2.21
CA LEU A 168 -3.90 -21.38 -2.49
C LEU A 168 -3.34 -22.45 -3.45
N ILE A 169 -2.77 -22.02 -4.55
CA ILE A 169 -1.93 -22.84 -5.43
C ILE A 169 -0.49 -22.40 -5.19
N ASP A 170 0.24 -23.17 -4.40
CA ASP A 170 1.61 -22.84 -4.03
C ASP A 170 2.60 -23.59 -4.93
N LEU A 171 3.06 -22.91 -5.97
CA LEU A 171 4.02 -23.48 -6.92
C LEU A 171 5.39 -23.74 -6.31
N THR A 172 5.72 -23.14 -5.15
CA THR A 172 7.03 -23.30 -4.52
C THR A 172 7.24 -24.69 -3.93
N VAL A 173 6.14 -25.35 -3.53
CA VAL A 173 6.17 -26.71 -2.94
C VAL A 173 5.71 -27.80 -3.91
N MET A 174 5.12 -27.42 -5.05
CA MET A 174 4.67 -28.36 -6.08
C MET A 174 5.88 -28.97 -6.81
N SER A 175 5.88 -30.28 -7.05
CA SER A 175 6.96 -30.92 -7.80
C SER A 175 6.89 -30.62 -9.29
N ASP A 176 8.02 -30.72 -9.99
CA ASP A 176 8.02 -30.51 -11.45
C ASP A 176 7.26 -31.63 -12.18
N GLU A 177 7.30 -32.85 -11.64
CA GLU A 177 6.54 -33.99 -12.13
C GLU A 177 5.04 -33.74 -12.04
N GLU A 178 4.57 -33.11 -10.96
CA GLU A 178 3.16 -32.73 -10.78
C GLU A 178 2.76 -31.64 -11.79
N ILE A 179 3.55 -30.57 -11.90
CA ILE A 179 3.33 -29.51 -12.89
C ILE A 179 3.29 -30.09 -14.31
N GLN A 180 4.10 -31.12 -14.59
CA GLN A 180 4.15 -31.79 -15.87
C GLN A 180 2.86 -32.49 -16.27
N GLN A 181 2.08 -32.94 -15.32
CA GLN A 181 0.80 -33.59 -15.57
C GLN A 181 -0.28 -32.59 -16.00
N HIS A 182 -0.09 -31.31 -15.68
CA HIS A 182 -0.99 -30.25 -16.13
C HIS A 182 -0.83 -30.00 -17.64
N ASN A 183 -1.92 -29.63 -18.31
CA ASN A 183 -1.91 -29.47 -19.76
C ASN A 183 -1.40 -28.08 -20.18
N LEU A 184 -2.30 -27.18 -20.59
CA LEU A 184 -1.94 -25.83 -21.07
C LEU A 184 -1.35 -24.95 -19.97
N PHE A 185 -1.84 -25.10 -18.74
CA PHE A 185 -1.43 -24.30 -17.60
C PHE A 185 0.01 -24.58 -17.13
N SER A 186 0.52 -25.80 -17.37
CA SER A 186 1.86 -26.24 -16.95
C SER A 186 3.01 -25.36 -17.46
N ALA A 187 2.86 -24.75 -18.62
CA ALA A 187 3.91 -23.86 -19.16
C ALA A 187 4.06 -22.60 -18.31
N MET A 188 2.93 -21.99 -17.91
CA MET A 188 2.93 -20.82 -17.05
C MET A 188 3.42 -21.16 -15.63
N GLU A 189 2.98 -22.28 -15.06
CA GLU A 189 3.41 -22.75 -13.74
C GLU A 189 4.92 -22.97 -13.69
N THR A 190 5.49 -23.61 -14.72
CA THR A 190 6.93 -23.82 -14.84
C THR A 190 7.69 -22.50 -14.87
N VAL A 191 7.24 -21.54 -15.68
CA VAL A 191 7.87 -20.22 -15.75
C VAL A 191 7.77 -19.50 -14.40
N PHE A 192 6.62 -19.51 -13.75
CA PHE A 192 6.45 -18.85 -12.45
C PHE A 192 7.30 -19.48 -11.34
N LYS A 193 7.41 -20.80 -11.33
CA LYS A 193 8.22 -21.53 -10.34
C LYS A 193 9.71 -21.21 -10.50
N HIS A 194 10.22 -21.26 -11.73
CA HIS A 194 11.66 -21.20 -12.02
C HIS A 194 12.16 -19.84 -12.50
N ALA A 195 11.30 -18.83 -12.65
CA ALA A 195 11.67 -17.49 -13.18
C ALA A 195 12.80 -16.78 -12.41
N ARG A 196 13.04 -17.16 -11.15
CA ARG A 196 14.08 -16.57 -10.28
C ARG A 196 15.33 -17.42 -10.18
N GLU A 197 15.36 -18.60 -10.80
CA GLU A 197 16.50 -19.51 -10.76
C GLU A 197 17.54 -19.12 -11.81
N ARG A 198 18.82 -19.38 -11.52
CA ARG A 198 19.91 -19.12 -12.47
C ARG A 198 19.85 -20.03 -13.71
N GLU A 199 19.29 -21.22 -13.53
CA GLU A 199 19.14 -22.25 -14.54
C GLU A 199 17.84 -22.13 -15.35
N VAL A 200 17.13 -21.00 -15.26
CA VAL A 200 15.84 -20.80 -15.94
C VAL A 200 15.88 -21.13 -17.43
N LEU A 201 17.01 -20.93 -18.10
CA LEU A 201 17.19 -21.30 -19.51
C LEU A 201 17.19 -22.79 -19.76
N ASP A 202 17.81 -23.56 -18.88
CA ASP A 202 17.80 -25.00 -18.99
C ASP A 202 16.39 -25.55 -18.79
N TRP A 203 15.63 -24.93 -17.87
CA TRP A 203 14.23 -25.24 -17.65
C TRP A 203 13.38 -24.88 -18.86
N VAL A 204 13.49 -23.66 -19.36
CA VAL A 204 12.77 -23.22 -20.57
C VAL A 204 13.16 -24.07 -21.78
N GLY A 205 14.46 -24.33 -21.98
CA GLY A 205 14.95 -25.17 -23.08
C GLY A 205 14.41 -26.58 -23.01
N LYS A 206 14.57 -27.25 -21.86
CA LYS A 206 14.13 -28.65 -21.69
C LYS A 206 12.60 -28.78 -21.70
N TRP A 207 11.91 -27.81 -21.14
CA TRP A 207 10.51 -27.93 -20.83
C TRP A 207 9.58 -27.35 -21.87
N LEU A 208 9.74 -26.08 -22.21
CA LEU A 208 8.87 -25.41 -23.18
C LEU A 208 9.15 -25.87 -24.60
N ILE A 209 10.42 -26.08 -24.94
CA ILE A 209 10.84 -26.35 -26.31
C ILE A 209 10.91 -27.85 -26.57
N GLN A 210 11.71 -28.60 -25.81
CA GLN A 210 11.93 -30.04 -26.10
C GLN A 210 10.66 -30.88 -25.90
N ARG A 211 9.77 -30.50 -24.95
CA ARG A 211 8.48 -31.19 -24.74
C ARG A 211 7.33 -30.63 -25.59
N GLY A 212 7.60 -29.72 -26.49
CA GLY A 212 6.62 -29.17 -27.39
C GLY A 212 5.47 -28.38 -26.69
N LYS A 213 5.65 -27.96 -25.42
CA LYS A 213 4.60 -27.23 -24.69
C LYS A 213 4.31 -25.86 -25.34
N LEU A 214 5.34 -25.21 -25.87
CA LEU A 214 5.17 -23.97 -26.62
C LEU A 214 4.37 -24.19 -27.91
N ALA A 215 4.61 -25.28 -28.64
CA ALA A 215 3.85 -25.65 -29.82
C ALA A 215 2.39 -26.02 -29.48
N ILE A 216 2.15 -26.64 -28.32
CA ILE A 216 0.80 -26.94 -27.84
C ILE A 216 0.05 -25.64 -27.52
N ILE A 217 0.68 -24.67 -26.87
CA ILE A 217 0.08 -23.35 -26.59
C ILE A 217 -0.28 -22.68 -27.92
N TYR A 218 0.66 -22.61 -28.86
CA TYR A 218 0.42 -22.01 -30.17
C TYR A 218 -0.73 -22.68 -30.93
N SER A 219 -0.80 -24.01 -30.92
CA SER A 219 -1.80 -24.76 -31.69
C SER A 219 -3.20 -24.78 -31.05
N LYS A 220 -3.28 -24.72 -29.71
CA LYS A 220 -4.55 -24.87 -28.99
C LYS A 220 -5.16 -23.56 -28.49
N ILE A 221 -4.37 -22.50 -28.35
CA ILE A 221 -4.88 -21.21 -27.92
C ILE A 221 -4.92 -20.29 -29.14
N ASP A 222 -3.87 -19.54 -29.42
CA ASP A 222 -3.66 -18.73 -30.62
C ASP A 222 -2.22 -18.20 -30.69
N SER A 223 -1.90 -17.55 -31.83
CA SER A 223 -0.58 -16.96 -32.05
C SER A 223 -0.30 -15.74 -31.16
N GLU A 224 -1.31 -14.94 -30.87
CA GLU A 224 -1.18 -13.73 -30.06
C GLU A 224 -0.81 -14.06 -28.63
N TYR A 225 -1.48 -15.04 -28.03
CA TYR A 225 -1.14 -15.51 -26.69
C TYR A 225 0.28 -16.11 -26.62
N ALA A 226 0.69 -16.86 -27.63
CA ALA A 226 2.04 -17.42 -27.68
C ALA A 226 3.11 -16.31 -27.76
N GLU A 227 2.84 -15.26 -28.55
CA GLU A 227 3.71 -14.08 -28.63
C GLU A 227 3.79 -13.36 -27.28
N ASP A 228 2.67 -13.12 -26.62
CA ASP A 228 2.64 -12.46 -25.30
C ASP A 228 3.29 -13.30 -24.21
N PHE A 229 3.12 -14.62 -24.25
CA PHE A 229 3.80 -15.54 -23.35
C PHE A 229 5.33 -15.44 -23.49
N ILE A 230 5.84 -15.38 -24.73
CA ILE A 230 7.28 -15.22 -24.99
C ILE A 230 7.78 -13.85 -24.53
N LYS A 231 7.04 -12.77 -24.78
CA LYS A 231 7.36 -11.43 -24.28
C LYS A 231 7.43 -11.40 -22.75
N TYR A 232 6.45 -12.02 -22.08
CA TYR A 232 6.45 -12.14 -20.63
C TYR A 232 7.64 -12.93 -20.10
N LEU A 233 7.94 -14.07 -20.72
CA LEU A 233 9.10 -14.89 -20.39
C LEU A 233 10.39 -14.08 -20.47
N LEU A 234 10.57 -13.29 -21.53
CA LEU A 234 11.71 -12.41 -21.69
C LEU A 234 11.77 -11.31 -20.64
N GLY A 235 10.64 -10.68 -20.35
CA GLY A 235 10.54 -9.64 -19.33
C GLY A 235 10.84 -10.16 -17.93
N ALA A 236 10.32 -11.36 -17.58
CA ALA A 236 10.51 -11.96 -16.27
C ALA A 236 11.94 -12.48 -16.04
N VAL A 237 12.56 -12.99 -17.10
CA VAL A 237 13.86 -13.66 -17.05
C VAL A 237 15.00 -12.75 -17.52
N GLY A 238 14.73 -11.82 -18.42
CA GLY A 238 15.75 -10.97 -19.06
C GLY A 238 16.49 -10.03 -18.12
N HIS A 239 15.88 -9.64 -16.98
CA HIS A 239 16.56 -8.83 -15.96
C HIS A 239 17.57 -9.64 -15.13
N SER A 240 17.45 -10.96 -15.10
CA SER A 240 18.27 -11.86 -14.29
C SER A 240 19.37 -12.56 -15.10
N LEU A 241 19.33 -12.47 -16.44
CA LEU A 241 20.21 -13.23 -17.33
C LEU A 241 21.26 -12.35 -18.03
N PRO A 242 22.44 -12.93 -18.32
CA PRO A 242 23.38 -12.33 -19.28
C PRO A 242 22.70 -12.13 -20.65
N LYS A 243 23.02 -11.03 -21.34
CA LYS A 243 22.40 -10.67 -22.63
C LYS A 243 22.48 -11.78 -23.69
N GLU A 244 23.61 -12.50 -23.73
CA GLU A 244 23.84 -13.64 -24.64
C GLU A 244 22.85 -14.78 -24.39
N THR A 245 22.49 -14.97 -23.15
CA THR A 245 21.60 -16.04 -22.70
C THR A 245 20.14 -15.77 -23.09
N GLY A 246 19.70 -14.51 -23.00
CA GLY A 246 18.36 -14.08 -23.47
C GLY A 246 18.22 -14.23 -24.99
N GLN A 247 19.26 -13.92 -25.76
CA GLN A 247 19.27 -14.09 -27.21
C GLN A 247 19.18 -15.56 -27.63
N GLN A 248 19.95 -16.46 -26.97
CA GLN A 248 19.88 -17.90 -27.22
C GLN A 248 18.51 -18.48 -26.93
N LEU A 249 17.83 -17.97 -25.89
CA LEU A 249 16.46 -18.38 -25.58
C LEU A 249 15.51 -18.03 -26.72
N LEU A 250 15.60 -16.81 -27.24
CA LEU A 250 14.75 -16.35 -28.34
C LEU A 250 15.00 -17.12 -29.64
N GLU A 251 16.24 -17.38 -29.97
CA GLU A 251 16.62 -18.21 -31.13
C GLU A 251 15.97 -19.60 -31.01
N ARG A 252 16.06 -20.23 -29.85
CA ARG A 252 15.42 -21.54 -29.61
C ARG A 252 13.88 -21.47 -29.66
N CYS A 253 13.28 -20.38 -29.17
CA CYS A 253 11.84 -20.19 -29.30
C CYS A 253 11.41 -19.98 -30.75
N ALA A 254 12.18 -19.23 -31.52
CA ALA A 254 11.94 -19.01 -32.94
C ALA A 254 12.08 -20.30 -33.76
N GLU A 255 13.08 -21.12 -33.46
CA GLU A 255 13.23 -22.46 -34.04
C GLU A 255 12.09 -23.42 -33.72
N ALA A 256 11.59 -23.35 -32.47
CA ALA A 256 10.46 -24.19 -32.02
C ALA A 256 9.12 -23.76 -32.62
N LEU A 257 8.97 -22.48 -33.02
CA LEU A 257 7.77 -21.90 -33.62
C LEU A 257 8.07 -21.14 -34.92
N PRO A 258 8.44 -21.83 -36.01
CA PRO A 258 8.83 -21.18 -37.25
C PRO A 258 7.77 -20.21 -37.82
N ALA A 259 6.48 -20.49 -37.58
CA ALA A 259 5.36 -19.67 -38.05
C ALA A 259 5.35 -18.24 -37.49
N ILE A 260 5.95 -18.02 -36.31
CA ILE A 260 6.07 -16.70 -35.67
C ILE A 260 7.53 -16.35 -35.36
N GLY A 261 8.49 -17.13 -35.88
CA GLY A 261 9.90 -16.98 -35.59
C GLY A 261 10.46 -15.60 -35.91
N GLU A 262 10.06 -15.02 -37.05
CA GLU A 262 10.43 -13.66 -37.44
C GLU A 262 9.93 -12.60 -36.45
N LYS A 263 8.70 -12.75 -35.95
CA LYS A 263 8.15 -11.86 -34.92
C LYS A 263 8.89 -11.97 -33.60
N ILE A 264 9.26 -13.20 -33.20
CA ILE A 264 10.05 -13.45 -31.98
C ILE A 264 11.41 -12.74 -32.08
N MET A 265 12.07 -12.83 -33.23
CA MET A 265 13.36 -12.17 -33.45
C MET A 265 13.23 -10.64 -33.47
N ASN A 266 12.14 -10.10 -34.00
CA ASN A 266 11.86 -8.65 -33.93
C ASN A 266 11.67 -8.16 -32.49
N PHE A 267 11.01 -8.95 -31.63
CA PHE A 267 10.92 -8.62 -30.20
C PHE A 267 12.29 -8.63 -29.52
N ALA A 268 13.17 -9.54 -29.89
CA ALA A 268 14.54 -9.58 -29.38
C ALA A 268 15.28 -8.27 -29.66
N GLU A 269 15.20 -7.79 -30.87
CA GLU A 269 15.86 -6.53 -31.27
C GLU A 269 15.26 -5.31 -30.55
N GLN A 270 13.94 -5.26 -30.40
CA GLN A 270 13.25 -4.20 -29.63
C GLN A 270 13.71 -4.22 -28.15
N PHE A 271 13.72 -5.40 -27.53
CA PHE A 271 14.17 -5.54 -26.13
C PHE A 271 15.62 -5.09 -25.92
N LYS A 272 16.48 -5.41 -26.90
CA LYS A 272 17.89 -4.99 -26.91
C LYS A 272 18.02 -3.47 -27.01
N GLN A 273 17.23 -2.84 -27.87
CA GLN A 273 17.22 -1.37 -28.04
C GLN A 273 16.69 -0.67 -26.80
N GLU A 274 15.59 -1.17 -26.20
CA GLU A 274 15.05 -0.63 -24.96
C GLU A 274 16.05 -0.75 -23.80
N GLY A 275 16.69 -1.91 -23.65
CA GLY A 275 17.71 -2.13 -22.63
C GLY A 275 18.94 -1.22 -22.81
N LEU A 276 19.35 -0.96 -24.06
CA LEU A 276 20.42 -0.02 -24.38
C LEU A 276 20.04 1.41 -24.00
N GLN A 277 18.83 1.81 -24.35
CA GLN A 277 18.30 3.14 -24.05
C GLN A 277 18.17 3.38 -22.53
N GLN A 278 17.63 2.41 -21.81
CA GLN A 278 17.52 2.47 -20.34
C GLN A 278 18.90 2.51 -19.67
N GLY A 279 19.85 1.69 -20.14
CA GLY A 279 21.21 1.70 -19.64
C GLY A 279 21.93 3.03 -19.89
N LEU A 280 21.73 3.62 -21.06
CA LEU A 280 22.27 4.95 -21.40
C LEU A 280 21.69 6.04 -20.50
N GLN A 281 20.37 6.02 -20.30
CA GLN A 281 19.67 6.99 -19.44
C GLN A 281 20.12 6.89 -17.98
N GLN A 282 20.21 5.66 -17.44
CA GLN A 282 20.68 5.43 -16.08
C GLN A 282 22.15 5.84 -15.91
N GLY A 283 23.03 5.49 -16.88
CA GLY A 283 24.43 5.89 -16.87
C GLY A 283 24.60 7.41 -16.92
N LEU A 284 23.83 8.09 -17.76
CA LEU A 284 23.83 9.55 -17.85
C LEU A 284 23.40 10.20 -16.53
N GLN A 285 22.32 9.69 -15.93
CA GLN A 285 21.80 10.22 -14.65
C GLN A 285 22.79 10.02 -13.51
N GLN A 286 23.39 8.84 -13.41
CA GLN A 286 24.40 8.53 -12.39
C GLN A 286 25.67 9.36 -12.59
N GLY A 287 26.13 9.48 -13.85
CA GLY A 287 27.29 10.30 -14.19
C GLY A 287 27.09 11.78 -13.89
N LEU A 288 25.90 12.32 -14.18
CA LEU A 288 25.54 13.70 -13.87
C LEU A 288 25.52 13.94 -12.35
N GLN A 289 24.92 13.03 -11.60
CA GLN A 289 24.83 13.15 -10.15
C GLN A 289 26.22 13.07 -9.48
N GLN A 290 27.06 12.13 -9.90
CA GLN A 290 28.42 12.00 -9.39
C GLN A 290 29.29 13.21 -9.78
N GLY A 291 29.19 13.67 -11.03
CA GLY A 291 29.92 14.85 -11.49
C GLY A 291 29.52 16.12 -10.74
N LEU A 292 28.22 16.33 -10.50
CA LEU A 292 27.73 17.47 -9.72
C LEU A 292 28.24 17.43 -8.27
N GLN A 293 28.19 16.27 -7.65
CA GLN A 293 28.64 16.09 -6.25
C GLN A 293 30.15 16.34 -6.13
N GLN A 294 30.96 15.78 -7.02
CA GLN A 294 32.41 16.00 -7.04
C GLN A 294 32.78 17.45 -7.35
N GLY A 295 32.11 18.05 -8.33
CA GLY A 295 32.33 19.46 -8.68
C GLY A 295 31.98 20.42 -7.55
N LEU A 296 30.85 20.16 -6.84
CA LEU A 296 30.46 20.97 -5.68
C LEU A 296 31.47 20.85 -4.55
N GLN A 297 31.94 19.63 -4.24
CA GLN A 297 32.91 19.39 -3.20
C GLN A 297 34.26 20.05 -3.50
N GLN A 298 34.76 19.91 -4.72
CA GLN A 298 36.00 20.54 -5.15
C GLN A 298 35.89 22.07 -5.17
N GLY A 299 34.79 22.61 -5.68
CA GLY A 299 34.54 24.06 -5.68
C GLY A 299 34.44 24.66 -4.29
N LEU A 300 33.79 23.95 -3.35
CA LEU A 300 33.70 24.38 -1.95
C LEU A 300 35.08 24.38 -1.28
N GLN A 301 35.88 23.34 -1.49
CA GLN A 301 37.21 23.22 -0.92
C GLN A 301 38.17 24.32 -1.45
N GLN A 302 38.18 24.54 -2.76
CA GLN A 302 38.96 25.60 -3.38
C GLN A 302 38.50 26.99 -2.94
N GLY A 303 37.18 27.20 -2.84
CA GLY A 303 36.63 28.47 -2.37
C GLY A 303 36.97 28.79 -0.92
N LEU A 304 36.95 27.77 -0.06
CA LEU A 304 37.38 27.90 1.35
C LEU A 304 38.88 28.28 1.44
N GLN A 305 39.75 27.53 0.76
CA GLN A 305 41.19 27.80 0.77
C GLN A 305 41.52 29.21 0.25
N GLN A 306 40.86 29.62 -0.84
CA GLN A 306 41.06 30.95 -1.42
C GLN A 306 40.50 32.06 -0.49
N GLY A 307 39.37 31.79 0.17
CA GLY A 307 38.79 32.70 1.14
C GLY A 307 39.67 32.88 2.39
N GLU A 308 40.23 31.80 2.92
CA GLU A 308 41.15 31.80 4.04
C GLU A 308 42.45 32.56 3.68
N HIS A 309 43.02 32.27 2.51
CA HIS A 309 44.20 32.94 2.02
C HIS A 309 43.98 34.45 1.82
N ASN A 310 42.88 34.85 1.18
CA ASN A 310 42.54 36.27 1.02
C ASN A 310 42.35 36.97 2.36
N LYS A 311 41.73 36.31 3.34
CA LYS A 311 41.56 36.85 4.69
C LYS A 311 42.90 37.00 5.42
N ALA A 312 43.82 36.05 5.27
CA ALA A 312 45.16 36.13 5.78
C ALA A 312 45.94 37.34 5.18
N PHE A 313 45.81 37.56 3.89
CA PHE A 313 46.37 38.74 3.22
C PHE A 313 45.82 40.07 3.75
N GLU A 314 44.52 40.16 3.96
CA GLU A 314 43.86 41.34 4.55
C GLU A 314 44.35 41.64 5.99
N ILE A 315 44.52 40.59 6.79
CA ILE A 315 45.02 40.68 8.17
C ILE A 315 46.47 41.12 8.13
N ALA A 316 47.34 40.50 7.34
CA ALA A 316 48.72 40.84 7.18
C ALA A 316 48.92 42.31 6.79
N LYS A 317 48.13 42.82 5.80
CA LYS A 317 48.14 44.20 5.37
C LYS A 317 47.81 45.18 6.53
N LYS A 318 46.83 44.86 7.35
CA LYS A 318 46.45 45.68 8.54
C LYS A 318 47.53 45.64 9.65
N MET A 319 48.19 44.52 9.82
CA MET A 319 49.28 44.39 10.80
C MET A 319 50.52 45.12 10.36
N LEU A 320 50.92 45.03 9.07
CA LEU A 320 52.04 45.83 8.51
C LEU A 320 51.77 47.33 8.64
N ALA A 321 50.57 47.82 8.39
CA ALA A 321 50.16 49.19 8.54
C ALA A 321 50.26 49.71 10.00
N LYS A 322 50.17 48.79 11.00
CA LYS A 322 50.30 49.09 12.41
C LYS A 322 51.77 48.94 12.93
N GLY A 323 52.71 48.55 12.09
CA GLY A 323 54.09 48.39 12.45
C GLY A 323 54.42 47.10 13.18
N ALA A 324 53.67 46.05 13.02
CA ALA A 324 53.97 44.73 13.60
C ALA A 324 55.17 44.09 12.93
N ASP A 325 55.92 43.26 13.68
CA ASP A 325 57.08 42.53 13.16
C ASP A 325 56.69 41.45 12.18
N ILE A 326 57.53 41.22 11.15
CA ILE A 326 57.24 40.25 10.08
C ILE A 326 57.09 38.83 10.64
N SER A 327 57.88 38.45 11.67
CA SER A 327 57.76 37.15 12.34
C SER A 327 56.40 36.91 13.01
N ASP A 328 55.85 37.95 13.64
CA ASP A 328 54.53 37.88 14.28
C ASP A 328 53.40 37.77 13.27
N ILE A 329 53.56 38.43 12.11
CA ILE A 329 52.57 38.37 10.99
C ILE A 329 52.61 36.98 10.34
N GLU A 330 53.79 36.40 10.14
CA GLU A 330 53.96 35.07 9.57
C GLU A 330 53.37 34.01 10.47
N GLU A 331 53.58 34.05 11.78
CA GLU A 331 53.02 33.14 12.78
C GLU A 331 51.47 33.22 12.81
N LEU A 332 50.92 34.41 12.69
CA LEU A 332 49.49 34.63 12.87
C LEU A 332 48.66 34.42 11.58
N THR A 333 49.27 34.58 10.41
CA THR A 333 48.59 34.52 9.11
C THR A 333 48.96 33.30 8.27
N GLU A 334 49.98 32.54 8.69
CA GLU A 334 50.57 31.41 7.95
C GLU A 334 51.03 31.77 6.53
N LEU A 335 51.18 33.07 6.22
CA LEU A 335 51.71 33.56 4.95
C LEU A 335 53.24 33.47 4.93
N SER A 336 53.79 33.06 3.80
CA SER A 336 55.23 32.96 3.62
C SER A 336 55.91 34.33 3.60
N CYS A 337 57.19 34.39 3.99
CA CYS A 337 58.02 35.59 3.92
C CYS A 337 58.03 36.24 2.52
N GLU A 338 57.94 35.44 1.46
CA GLU A 338 57.87 35.95 0.09
C GLU A 338 56.57 36.71 -0.21
N GLU A 339 55.43 36.16 0.26
CA GLU A 339 54.11 36.76 0.15
C GLU A 339 54.00 38.07 0.93
N LEU A 340 54.56 38.08 2.15
CA LEU A 340 54.62 39.27 3.00
C LEU A 340 55.52 40.36 2.41
N SER A 341 56.63 39.98 1.79
CA SER A 341 57.54 40.92 1.12
C SER A 341 56.85 41.61 -0.06
N ARG A 342 56.04 40.93 -0.83
CA ARG A 342 55.21 41.50 -1.91
C ARG A 342 54.16 42.50 -1.43
N LEU A 343 53.60 42.28 -0.27
CA LEU A 343 52.65 43.19 0.36
C LEU A 343 53.28 44.51 0.83
N ARG A 344 54.60 44.51 1.15
CA ARG A 344 55.35 45.68 1.62
C ARG A 344 55.76 46.61 0.48
N LEU A 345 55.73 46.14 -0.75
CA LEU A 345 56.11 46.89 -1.98
C LEU A 345 54.95 47.64 -2.64
N HIS A 346 53.74 47.47 -2.14
CA HIS A 346 52.53 48.14 -2.59
C HIS A 346 51.86 48.87 -1.41
#